data_c8bb8c555c7511728ad61f99ec5c4403
#
_entry.id   c8bb8c555c7511728ad61f99ec5c4403
#
_cell.length_a   1.000
_cell.length_b   1.000
_cell.length_c   1.000
_cell.angle_alpha   90.00
_cell.angle_beta   90.00
_cell.angle_gamma   90.00
#
_symmetry.space_group_name_H-M   'P 1'
#
loop_
_entity.id
_entity.type
_entity.pdbx_description
1 polymer ?
#
loop_
_entity_poly.entity_id
_entity_poly.type
_entity_poly.pdbx_seq_one_letter_code
_entity_poly.pdbx_strand_id
1 'polypeptide(L)'
;IDKAIATQLGGLKGNRNAVAETIENNVRRKIIKEHLNDPAYYDKMSALLDEIIAARKAKAIEYEEYLKRIADLVKQVEAGHDDDIFEVLKKSPALRALYNNLQNNGEYSEGQTKESGEYVVSSDPVLNLALKIDETVKRERSDDWRGVEPRERTIKKAIYDVLNDVAEVERIFIIIKAQKEY
;
A
#
# COMPACT_ATOMS: atom_id res chain seq x y z
N ILE A 1 11.68 -2.32 -15.32
CA ILE A 1 12.82 -2.51 -14.40
C ILE A 1 13.65 -3.73 -14.79
N ASP A 2 13.06 -4.88 -15.12
CA ASP A 2 13.78 -6.08 -15.54
C ASP A 2 14.79 -5.83 -16.66
N LYS A 3 14.39 -5.02 -17.66
CA LYS A 3 15.28 -4.64 -18.77
C LYS A 3 16.40 -3.69 -18.33
N ALA A 4 16.10 -2.79 -17.39
CA ALA A 4 17.09 -1.87 -16.84
C ALA A 4 18.08 -2.59 -15.92
N ILE A 5 17.60 -3.53 -15.09
CA ILE A 5 18.43 -4.39 -14.25
C ILE A 5 19.33 -5.28 -15.13
N ALA A 6 18.78 -5.93 -16.16
CA ALA A 6 19.55 -6.76 -17.09
C ALA A 6 20.62 -5.97 -17.87
N THR A 7 20.29 -4.73 -18.27
CA THR A 7 21.25 -3.86 -18.99
C THR A 7 22.37 -3.35 -18.09
N GLN A 8 22.04 -2.99 -16.83
CA GLN A 8 23.04 -2.58 -15.84
C GLN A 8 23.92 -3.75 -15.37
N LEU A 9 23.36 -4.96 -15.24
CA LEU A 9 24.13 -6.18 -14.94
C LEU A 9 25.12 -6.54 -16.06
N GLY A 10 24.79 -6.25 -17.33
CA GLY A 10 25.65 -6.50 -18.47
C GLY A 10 26.87 -5.56 -18.59
N GLY A 11 26.75 -4.34 -18.04
CA GLY A 11 27.79 -3.30 -18.14
C GLY A 11 28.79 -3.21 -16.97
N LEU A 12 28.44 -3.82 -15.79
CA LEU A 12 29.22 -3.66 -14.57
C LEU A 12 29.89 -4.99 -14.13
N LYS A 13 30.59 -5.64 -15.01
CA LYS A 13 31.30 -6.92 -14.74
C LYS A 13 32.35 -6.88 -13.60
N GLY A 14 32.51 -5.79 -12.86
CA GLY A 14 33.63 -5.61 -11.92
C GLY A 14 33.26 -5.45 -10.45
N ASN A 15 32.03 -4.98 -10.09
CA ASN A 15 31.72 -4.70 -8.68
C ASN A 15 30.28 -5.06 -8.29
N ARG A 16 30.07 -6.29 -7.85
CA ARG A 16 28.78 -6.82 -7.38
C ARG A 16 28.14 -5.93 -6.30
N ASN A 17 28.95 -5.31 -5.43
CA ASN A 17 28.45 -4.45 -4.37
C ASN A 17 27.88 -3.14 -4.93
N ALA A 18 28.55 -2.49 -5.87
CA ALA A 18 28.07 -1.25 -6.49
C ALA A 18 26.77 -1.47 -7.27
N VAL A 19 26.64 -2.62 -7.95
CA VAL A 19 25.41 -3.01 -8.64
C VAL A 19 24.27 -3.21 -7.61
N ALA A 20 24.52 -3.95 -6.54
CA ALA A 20 23.54 -4.18 -5.48
C ALA A 20 23.07 -2.86 -4.87
N GLU A 21 23.96 -1.97 -4.48
CA GLU A 21 23.62 -0.66 -3.91
C GLU A 21 22.81 0.21 -4.89
N THR A 22 23.10 0.14 -6.18
CA THR A 22 22.32 0.86 -7.19
C THR A 22 20.89 0.34 -7.27
N ILE A 23 20.70 -0.99 -7.26
CA ILE A 23 19.38 -1.63 -7.26
C ILE A 23 18.63 -1.25 -5.99
N GLU A 24 19.24 -1.41 -4.82
CA GLU A 24 18.66 -1.07 -3.52
C GLU A 24 18.18 0.38 -3.46
N ASN A 25 19.00 1.33 -3.93
CA ASN A 25 18.63 2.74 -3.97
C ASN A 25 17.46 3.03 -4.92
N ASN A 26 17.39 2.35 -6.06
CA ASN A 26 16.29 2.52 -7.01
C ASN A 26 14.98 1.98 -6.44
N VAL A 27 15.01 0.80 -5.79
CA VAL A 27 13.84 0.22 -5.11
C VAL A 27 13.36 1.13 -3.99
N ARG A 28 14.28 1.59 -3.13
CA ARG A 28 13.97 2.53 -2.03
C ARG A 28 13.33 3.82 -2.54
N ARG A 29 13.86 4.38 -3.61
CA ARG A 29 13.29 5.60 -4.23
C ARG A 29 11.86 5.37 -4.72
N LYS A 30 11.57 4.21 -5.31
CA LYS A 30 10.22 3.85 -5.75
C LYS A 30 9.27 3.70 -4.56
N ILE A 31 9.70 3.00 -3.51
CA ILE A 31 8.93 2.85 -2.26
C ILE A 31 8.58 4.23 -1.67
N ILE A 32 9.57 5.12 -1.52
CA ILE A 32 9.34 6.47 -0.98
C ILE A 32 8.36 7.26 -1.85
N LYS A 33 8.48 7.18 -3.16
CA LYS A 33 7.60 7.89 -4.09
C LYS A 33 6.14 7.47 -3.98
N GLU A 34 5.90 6.19 -3.80
CA GLU A 34 4.53 5.63 -3.76
C GLU A 34 3.96 5.56 -2.32
N HIS A 35 4.79 5.81 -1.30
CA HIS A 35 4.43 5.66 0.11
C HIS A 35 3.14 6.39 0.50
N LEU A 36 2.92 7.62 0.01
CA LEU A 36 1.71 8.39 0.33
C LEU A 36 0.42 7.76 -0.22
N ASN A 37 0.53 6.94 -1.27
CA ASN A 37 -0.62 6.28 -1.86
C ASN A 37 -1.11 5.09 -1.01
N ASP A 38 -0.19 4.35 -0.38
CA ASP A 38 -0.50 3.23 0.50
C ASP A 38 0.59 3.04 1.55
N PRO A 39 0.58 3.84 2.64
CA PRO A 39 1.63 3.80 3.66
C PRO A 39 1.86 2.40 4.24
N ALA A 40 0.79 1.68 4.62
CA ALA A 40 0.91 0.36 5.23
C ALA A 40 1.62 -0.66 4.32
N TYR A 41 1.29 -0.68 3.04
CA TYR A 41 1.93 -1.56 2.08
C TYR A 41 3.40 -1.21 1.86
N TYR A 42 3.69 0.06 1.63
CA TYR A 42 5.06 0.49 1.33
C TYR A 42 5.98 0.51 2.55
N ASP A 43 5.46 0.62 3.78
CA ASP A 43 6.21 0.37 5.01
C ASP A 43 6.65 -1.10 5.10
N LYS A 44 5.75 -2.04 4.78
CA LYS A 44 6.07 -3.47 4.67
C LYS A 44 7.17 -3.72 3.62
N MET A 45 7.05 -3.10 2.43
CA MET A 45 8.07 -3.23 1.38
C MET A 45 9.42 -2.64 1.80
N SER A 46 9.43 -1.54 2.56
CA SER A 46 10.64 -0.94 3.11
C SER A 46 11.34 -1.87 4.11
N ALA A 47 10.58 -2.48 5.02
CA ALA A 47 11.11 -3.45 5.97
C ALA A 47 11.72 -4.67 5.27
N LEU A 48 11.04 -5.25 4.28
CA LEU A 48 11.55 -6.35 3.47
C LEU A 48 12.84 -5.98 2.72
N LEU A 49 12.92 -4.76 2.17
CA LEU A 49 14.14 -4.26 1.54
C LEU A 49 15.30 -4.19 2.54
N ASP A 50 15.05 -3.67 3.74
CA ASP A 50 16.07 -3.56 4.78
C ASP A 50 16.56 -4.94 5.25
N GLU A 51 15.68 -5.94 5.37
CA GLU A 51 16.05 -7.33 5.66
C GLU A 51 16.95 -7.93 4.57
N ILE A 52 16.61 -7.76 3.30
CA ILE A 52 17.41 -8.26 2.18
C ILE A 52 18.80 -7.60 2.16
N ILE A 53 18.86 -6.29 2.40
CA ILE A 53 20.12 -5.53 2.48
C ILE A 53 20.98 -6.03 3.67
N ALA A 54 20.36 -6.22 4.84
CA ALA A 54 21.05 -6.71 6.03
C ALA A 54 21.63 -8.11 5.81
N ALA A 55 20.83 -9.03 5.24
CA ALA A 55 21.27 -10.40 4.92
C ALA A 55 22.45 -10.42 3.93
N ARG A 56 22.41 -9.57 2.89
CA ARG A 56 23.54 -9.42 1.95
C ARG A 56 24.80 -8.88 2.63
N LYS A 57 24.67 -7.82 3.42
CA LYS A 57 25.82 -7.19 4.12
C LYS A 57 26.44 -8.11 5.15
N ALA A 58 25.64 -8.91 5.84
CA ALA A 58 26.08 -9.92 6.79
C ALA A 58 26.67 -11.17 6.10
N LYS A 59 26.63 -11.26 4.76
CA LYS A 59 26.98 -12.45 3.99
C LYS A 59 26.21 -13.71 4.43
N ALA A 60 24.98 -13.51 4.89
CA ALA A 60 24.09 -14.59 5.33
C ALA A 60 23.37 -15.29 4.15
N ILE A 61 23.42 -14.68 2.97
CA ILE A 61 22.86 -15.21 1.72
C ILE A 61 23.89 -15.07 0.58
N GLU A 62 23.86 -16.02 -0.35
CA GLU A 62 24.65 -15.96 -1.56
C GLU A 62 24.13 -14.88 -2.52
N TYR A 63 25.00 -14.40 -3.43
CA TYR A 63 24.65 -13.29 -4.31
C TYR A 63 23.47 -13.62 -5.26
N GLU A 64 23.39 -14.86 -5.74
CA GLU A 64 22.27 -15.32 -6.56
C GLU A 64 20.93 -15.33 -5.79
N GLU A 65 20.95 -15.74 -4.54
CA GLU A 65 19.77 -15.70 -3.67
C GLU A 65 19.36 -14.24 -3.37
N TYR A 66 20.32 -13.36 -3.15
CA TYR A 66 20.06 -11.91 -3.02
C TYR A 66 19.37 -11.37 -4.27
N LEU A 67 19.87 -11.67 -5.48
CA LEU A 67 19.28 -11.20 -6.74
C LEU A 67 17.84 -11.70 -6.91
N LYS A 68 17.57 -12.93 -6.53
CA LYS A 68 16.22 -13.51 -6.57
C LYS A 68 15.28 -12.75 -5.64
N ARG A 69 15.66 -12.58 -4.37
CA ARG A 69 14.82 -11.87 -3.37
C ARG A 69 14.56 -10.42 -3.75
N ILE A 70 15.56 -9.71 -4.23
CA ILE A 70 15.39 -8.32 -4.68
C ILE A 70 14.52 -8.23 -5.93
N ALA A 71 14.60 -9.18 -6.86
CA ALA A 71 13.74 -9.23 -8.04
C ALA A 71 12.28 -9.49 -7.67
N ASP A 72 12.02 -10.38 -6.72
CA ASP A 72 10.66 -10.66 -6.23
C ASP A 72 10.10 -9.43 -5.50
N LEU A 73 10.90 -8.75 -4.66
CA LEU A 73 10.50 -7.50 -4.03
C LEU A 73 10.17 -6.40 -5.06
N VAL A 74 10.99 -6.28 -6.12
CA VAL A 74 10.76 -5.31 -7.20
C VAL A 74 9.40 -5.55 -7.87
N LYS A 75 9.04 -6.81 -8.14
CA LYS A 75 7.74 -7.17 -8.72
C LYS A 75 6.58 -6.72 -7.82
N GLN A 76 6.68 -6.99 -6.50
CA GLN A 76 5.68 -6.57 -5.52
C GLN A 76 5.56 -5.04 -5.46
N VAL A 77 6.67 -4.32 -5.37
CA VAL A 77 6.71 -2.85 -5.37
C VAL A 77 6.11 -2.24 -6.64
N GLU A 78 6.29 -2.89 -7.80
CA GLU A 78 5.71 -2.44 -9.07
C GLU A 78 4.22 -2.77 -9.18
N ALA A 79 3.81 -3.95 -8.76
CA ALA A 79 2.41 -4.37 -8.73
C ALA A 79 1.60 -3.52 -7.73
N GLY A 80 2.23 -3.07 -6.63
CA GLY A 80 1.59 -2.35 -5.54
C GLY A 80 0.66 -3.25 -4.72
N HIS A 81 0.80 -4.57 -4.81
CA HIS A 81 0.01 -5.56 -4.07
C HIS A 81 0.72 -6.91 -4.00
N ASP A 82 0.32 -7.72 -3.05
CA ASP A 82 0.67 -9.15 -2.97
C ASP A 82 -0.19 -9.94 -3.98
N ASP A 83 0.27 -11.13 -4.38
CA ASP A 83 -0.44 -11.96 -5.37
C ASP A 83 -1.77 -12.52 -4.83
N ASP A 84 -1.85 -12.82 -3.53
CA ASP A 84 -2.97 -13.48 -2.86
C ASP A 84 -3.98 -12.50 -2.25
N ILE A 85 -4.36 -11.44 -2.95
CA ILE A 85 -5.38 -10.50 -2.49
C ILE A 85 -6.73 -10.72 -3.18
N PHE A 86 -7.80 -10.23 -2.56
CA PHE A 86 -9.15 -10.29 -3.14
C PHE A 86 -9.19 -9.64 -4.53
N GLU A 87 -9.91 -10.26 -5.45
CA GLU A 87 -10.00 -9.78 -6.84
C GLU A 87 -10.51 -8.32 -6.94
N VAL A 88 -11.39 -7.91 -6.03
CA VAL A 88 -11.89 -6.53 -5.98
C VAL A 88 -10.78 -5.53 -5.67
N LEU A 89 -9.81 -5.91 -4.84
CA LEU A 89 -8.67 -5.07 -4.47
C LEU A 89 -7.64 -4.94 -5.60
N LYS A 90 -7.54 -5.96 -6.47
CA LYS A 90 -6.65 -5.89 -7.66
C LYS A 90 -7.11 -4.82 -8.63
N LYS A 91 -8.42 -4.54 -8.69
CA LYS A 91 -9.04 -3.62 -9.66
C LYS A 91 -9.05 -2.16 -9.19
N SER A 92 -9.01 -1.89 -7.89
CA SER A 92 -9.06 -0.54 -7.32
C SER A 92 -7.88 -0.29 -6.38
N PRO A 93 -6.85 0.46 -6.81
CA PRO A 93 -5.76 0.92 -5.95
C PRO A 93 -6.23 1.66 -4.70
N ALA A 94 -7.27 2.49 -4.82
CA ALA A 94 -7.82 3.23 -3.69
C ALA A 94 -8.45 2.32 -2.64
N LEU A 95 -9.28 1.36 -3.07
CA LEU A 95 -9.89 0.39 -2.17
C LEU A 95 -8.83 -0.49 -1.49
N ARG A 96 -7.80 -0.89 -2.24
CA ARG A 96 -6.67 -1.66 -1.72
C ARG A 96 -5.90 -0.90 -0.65
N ALA A 97 -5.59 0.38 -0.89
CA ALA A 97 -4.93 1.23 0.10
C ALA A 97 -5.78 1.37 1.38
N LEU A 98 -7.09 1.54 1.26
CA LEU A 98 -8.01 1.54 2.41
C LEU A 98 -7.90 0.23 3.18
N TYR A 99 -8.03 -0.91 2.50
CA TYR A 99 -7.97 -2.23 3.11
C TYR A 99 -6.64 -2.46 3.86
N ASN A 100 -5.49 -2.21 3.21
CA ASN A 100 -4.17 -2.42 3.81
C ASN A 100 -3.97 -1.56 5.07
N ASN A 101 -4.43 -0.33 5.02
CA ASN A 101 -4.26 0.60 6.13
C ASN A 101 -5.23 0.35 7.29
N LEU A 102 -6.45 -0.13 7.03
CA LEU A 102 -7.39 -0.57 8.06
C LEU A 102 -6.90 -1.87 8.72
N GLN A 103 -6.39 -2.83 7.95
CA GLN A 103 -5.84 -4.08 8.46
C GLN A 103 -4.64 -3.86 9.38
N ASN A 104 -3.76 -2.93 9.05
CA ASN A 104 -2.54 -2.67 9.82
C ASN A 104 -2.82 -2.09 11.22
N ASN A 105 -3.98 -1.50 11.45
CA ASN A 105 -4.37 -0.95 12.75
C ASN A 105 -4.78 -2.00 13.78
N GLY A 106 -5.00 -3.26 13.38
CA GLY A 106 -5.32 -4.39 14.26
C GLY A 106 -6.67 -4.31 14.99
N GLU A 107 -7.28 -3.13 15.09
CA GLU A 107 -8.52 -2.90 15.85
C GLU A 107 -9.76 -3.50 15.18
N TYR A 108 -9.69 -3.75 13.87
CA TYR A 108 -10.83 -4.26 13.08
C TYR A 108 -10.74 -5.76 12.80
N SER A 109 -9.70 -6.45 13.29
CA SER A 109 -9.47 -7.88 12.99
C SER A 109 -10.37 -8.82 13.78
N GLU A 110 -10.98 -8.39 14.89
CA GLU A 110 -11.86 -9.21 15.72
C GLU A 110 -13.08 -8.42 16.22
N GLY A 111 -14.22 -8.65 15.61
CA GLY A 111 -15.47 -8.67 16.37
C GLY A 111 -16.28 -7.38 16.51
N GLN A 112 -16.19 -6.37 15.65
CA GLN A 112 -17.16 -5.25 15.64
C GLN A 112 -17.98 -5.15 14.36
N THR A 113 -18.67 -6.22 14.00
CA THR A 113 -19.88 -6.13 13.18
C THR A 113 -21.05 -5.87 14.10
N LYS A 114 -21.31 -4.61 14.46
CA LYS A 114 -22.67 -4.24 14.90
C LYS A 114 -23.57 -4.31 13.68
N GLU A 115 -24.58 -5.20 13.80
CA GLU A 115 -25.64 -5.37 12.83
C GLU A 115 -26.23 -4.03 12.38
N SER A 116 -25.97 -3.65 11.15
CA SER A 116 -26.90 -2.89 10.34
C SER A 116 -26.94 -3.58 8.99
N GLY A 117 -28.04 -4.25 8.71
CA GLY A 117 -28.23 -5.11 7.56
C GLY A 117 -27.85 -4.42 6.25
N GLU A 118 -27.30 -5.23 5.42
CA GLU A 118 -27.11 -5.20 3.98
C GLU A 118 -25.64 -5.25 3.54
N TYR A 119 -25.37 -6.27 2.71
CA TYR A 119 -24.13 -6.57 1.98
C TYR A 119 -22.98 -7.17 2.80
N VAL A 120 -23.11 -8.41 3.23
CA VAL A 120 -21.96 -9.28 3.51
C VAL A 120 -21.38 -9.74 2.18
N VAL A 121 -20.44 -8.96 1.62
CA VAL A 121 -19.76 -9.30 0.37
C VAL A 121 -18.62 -10.30 0.63
N SER A 122 -18.12 -10.37 1.86
CA SER A 122 -17.02 -11.23 2.28
C SER A 122 -17.16 -11.60 3.77
N SER A 123 -16.54 -12.71 4.18
CA SER A 123 -16.34 -13.03 5.59
C SER A 123 -15.27 -12.16 6.27
N ASP A 124 -14.56 -11.33 5.52
CA ASP A 124 -13.52 -10.42 6.02
C ASP A 124 -14.15 -9.08 6.43
N PRO A 125 -14.17 -8.75 7.74
CA PRO A 125 -14.77 -7.52 8.24
C PRO A 125 -14.01 -6.27 7.79
N VAL A 126 -12.69 -6.37 7.60
CA VAL A 126 -11.86 -5.26 7.14
C VAL A 126 -12.18 -4.91 5.69
N LEU A 127 -12.37 -5.94 4.85
CA LEU A 127 -12.77 -5.72 3.46
C LEU A 127 -14.16 -5.06 3.37
N ASN A 128 -15.12 -5.52 4.17
CA ASN A 128 -16.46 -4.92 4.20
C ASN A 128 -16.41 -3.45 4.67
N LEU A 129 -15.57 -3.15 5.66
CA LEU A 129 -15.37 -1.78 6.14
C LEU A 129 -14.72 -0.90 5.07
N ALA A 130 -13.69 -1.40 4.38
CA ALA A 130 -13.03 -0.69 3.29
C ALA A 130 -14.00 -0.39 2.14
N LEU A 131 -14.83 -1.36 1.75
CA LEU A 131 -15.88 -1.18 0.73
C LEU A 131 -16.89 -0.12 1.15
N LYS A 132 -17.34 -0.14 2.40
CA LYS A 132 -18.29 0.85 2.91
C LYS A 132 -17.74 2.27 2.90
N ILE A 133 -16.45 2.44 3.26
CA ILE A 133 -15.78 3.73 3.18
C ILE A 133 -15.63 4.17 1.72
N ASP A 134 -15.19 3.29 0.84
CA ASP A 134 -15.03 3.56 -0.60
C ASP A 134 -16.32 4.06 -1.24
N GLU A 135 -17.43 3.34 -1.01
CA GLU A 135 -18.76 3.73 -1.49
C GLU A 135 -19.22 5.08 -0.91
N THR A 136 -18.99 5.28 0.39
CA THR A 136 -19.35 6.52 1.07
C THR A 136 -18.61 7.70 0.48
N VAL A 137 -17.29 7.58 0.28
CA VAL A 137 -16.47 8.65 -0.34
C VAL A 137 -16.93 8.92 -1.76
N LYS A 138 -17.17 7.90 -2.57
CA LYS A 138 -17.64 8.04 -3.95
C LYS A 138 -19.00 8.73 -4.05
N ARG A 139 -19.89 8.50 -3.09
CA ARG A 139 -21.21 9.14 -3.01
C ARG A 139 -21.14 10.60 -2.58
N GLU A 140 -20.32 10.90 -1.57
CA GLU A 140 -20.28 12.24 -0.95
C GLU A 140 -19.30 13.20 -1.62
N ARG A 141 -18.33 12.72 -2.37
CA ARG A 141 -17.39 13.59 -3.07
C ARG A 141 -18.08 14.38 -4.17
N SER A 142 -17.82 15.67 -4.23
CA SER A 142 -18.13 16.53 -5.38
C SER A 142 -16.88 16.71 -6.25
N ASP A 143 -17.06 17.19 -7.46
CA ASP A 143 -15.92 17.58 -8.29
C ASP A 143 -15.08 18.64 -7.57
N ASP A 144 -13.76 18.60 -7.74
CA ASP A 144 -12.80 19.52 -7.14
C ASP A 144 -12.92 19.68 -5.61
N TRP A 145 -13.19 18.58 -4.90
CA TRP A 145 -13.34 18.58 -3.46
C TRP A 145 -12.02 18.82 -2.69
N ARG A 146 -10.89 18.44 -3.31
CA ARG A 146 -9.58 18.54 -2.66
C ARG A 146 -9.14 19.98 -2.47
N GLY A 147 -8.71 20.33 -1.24
CA GLY A 147 -8.30 21.69 -0.88
C GLY A 147 -9.46 22.64 -0.63
N VAL A 148 -10.71 22.20 -0.78
CA VAL A 148 -11.92 22.97 -0.48
C VAL A 148 -12.46 22.54 0.88
N GLU A 149 -12.10 23.26 1.94
CA GLU A 149 -12.37 22.88 3.34
C GLU A 149 -13.82 22.45 3.63
N PRO A 150 -14.88 23.14 3.17
CA PRO A 150 -16.24 22.68 3.42
C PRO A 150 -16.54 21.31 2.79
N ARG A 151 -16.01 21.03 1.60
CA ARG A 151 -16.21 19.75 0.89
C ARG A 151 -15.42 18.63 1.57
N GLU A 152 -14.20 18.91 2.00
CA GLU A 152 -13.37 17.97 2.78
C GLU A 152 -14.04 17.61 4.11
N ARG A 153 -14.65 18.59 4.80
CA ARG A 153 -15.42 18.34 6.03
C ARG A 153 -16.63 17.44 5.80
N THR A 154 -17.33 17.59 4.68
CA THR A 154 -18.47 16.71 4.33
C THR A 154 -18.01 15.27 4.20
N ILE A 155 -16.91 15.03 3.48
CA ILE A 155 -16.33 13.69 3.32
C ILE A 155 -15.87 13.13 4.67
N LYS A 156 -15.13 13.91 5.47
CA LYS A 156 -14.67 13.50 6.80
C LYS A 156 -15.84 13.12 7.72
N LYS A 157 -16.93 13.91 7.70
CA LYS A 157 -18.13 13.59 8.45
C LYS A 157 -18.74 12.26 8.02
N ALA A 158 -18.85 12.03 6.73
CA ALA A 158 -19.40 10.79 6.20
C ALA A 158 -18.54 9.56 6.55
N ILE A 159 -17.20 9.71 6.55
CA ILE A 159 -16.27 8.67 7.02
C ILE A 159 -16.44 8.47 8.54
N TYR A 160 -16.63 9.54 9.31
CA TYR A 160 -16.87 9.45 10.75
C TYR A 160 -18.14 8.66 11.07
N ASP A 161 -19.21 8.84 10.30
CA ASP A 161 -20.46 8.09 10.46
C ASP A 161 -20.25 6.56 10.25
N VAL A 162 -19.16 6.16 9.59
CA VAL A 162 -18.75 4.76 9.39
C VAL A 162 -17.81 4.27 10.48
N LEU A 163 -16.77 5.05 10.82
CA LEU A 163 -15.66 4.63 11.70
C LEU A 163 -15.92 4.96 13.18
N ASN A 164 -16.68 6.02 13.45
CA ASN A 164 -16.95 6.56 14.80
C ASN A 164 -15.67 6.88 15.61
N ASP A 165 -14.56 7.18 14.94
CA ASP A 165 -13.26 7.54 15.51
C ASP A 165 -12.66 8.70 14.74
N VAL A 166 -12.40 9.83 15.43
CA VAL A 166 -11.87 11.06 14.82
C VAL A 166 -10.43 10.88 14.35
N ALA A 167 -9.59 10.21 15.15
CA ALA A 167 -8.19 10.03 14.82
C ALA A 167 -8.04 9.14 13.58
N GLU A 168 -8.85 8.09 13.51
CA GLU A 168 -8.88 7.17 12.37
C GLU A 168 -9.43 7.87 11.11
N VAL A 169 -10.45 8.71 11.25
CA VAL A 169 -10.96 9.53 10.12
C VAL A 169 -9.86 10.41 9.53
N GLU A 170 -9.09 11.10 10.36
CA GLU A 170 -8.00 11.96 9.87
C GLU A 170 -6.92 11.14 9.15
N ARG A 171 -6.55 9.98 9.70
CA ARG A 171 -5.57 9.07 9.10
C ARG A 171 -6.05 8.54 7.75
N ILE A 172 -7.24 8.00 7.68
CA ILE A 172 -7.84 7.45 6.46
C ILE A 172 -8.10 8.54 5.42
N PHE A 173 -8.51 9.74 5.85
CA PHE A 173 -8.75 10.85 4.95
C PHE A 173 -7.48 11.29 4.18
N ILE A 174 -6.31 11.27 4.82
CA ILE A 174 -5.03 11.55 4.15
C ILE A 174 -4.78 10.56 3.00
N ILE A 175 -5.05 9.28 3.24
CA ILE A 175 -4.91 8.21 2.23
C ILE A 175 -5.89 8.43 1.08
N ILE A 176 -7.17 8.70 1.39
CA ILE A 176 -8.21 9.00 0.39
C ILE A 176 -7.82 10.19 -0.47
N LYS A 177 -7.30 11.25 0.15
CA LYS A 177 -6.89 12.47 -0.54
C LYS A 177 -5.74 12.24 -1.53
N ALA A 178 -4.87 11.26 -1.27
CA ALA A 178 -3.77 10.88 -2.14
C ALA A 178 -4.21 10.03 -3.35
N GLN A 179 -5.39 9.38 -3.29
CA GLN A 179 -5.86 8.51 -4.37
C GLN A 179 -6.38 9.31 -5.56
N LYS A 180 -6.06 8.86 -6.76
CA LYS A 180 -6.55 9.48 -8.00
C LYS A 180 -7.98 9.09 -8.37
N GLU A 181 -8.49 8.01 -7.78
CA GLU A 181 -9.82 7.45 -8.07
C GLU A 181 -10.96 8.25 -7.45
N TYR A 182 -10.65 9.09 -6.45
CA TYR A 182 -11.64 9.95 -5.79
C TYR A 182 -11.66 11.41 -6.34
#